data_4db15494c42602cf769d9f957561e9f3
#
_entry.id   4db15494c42602cf769d9f957561e9f3
#
_cell.length_a   1.000
_cell.length_b   1.000
_cell.length_c   1.000
_cell.angle_alpha   90.00
_cell.angle_beta   90.00
_cell.angle_gamma   90.00
#
_symmetry.space_group_name_H-M   'P 1'
#
loop_
_entity.id
_entity.type
_entity.pdbx_description
1 polymer ?
#
loop_
_entity_poly.entity_id
_entity_poly.type
_entity_poly.pdbx_seq_one_letter_code
_entity_poly.pdbx_strand_id
1 'polypeptide(L)'
;MITDDNQVLVSDEYIRGGYYTKFPGGGLEFGEGTRECLAREFMEEMNLPVRVGEHLYTTDFFQMSAFNPDHQIVSIYYRVYPLEEIKVPLRDRPFDFDEQQLAVYQEKRETETFRLVPMEEFNAGSVTLPIDKVVTEIVKSMYS
;
A
#
# COMPACT_ATOMS: atom_id res chain seq x y z
N MET A 1 -2.81 -0.06 -6.59
CA MET A 1 -3.16 -0.91 -7.78
C MET A 1 -4.67 -1.14 -7.81
N ILE A 2 -5.25 -1.01 -8.98
CA ILE A 2 -6.66 -1.34 -9.23
C ILE A 2 -6.67 -2.43 -10.30
N THR A 3 -7.31 -3.54 -10.00
CA THR A 3 -7.35 -4.70 -10.92
C THR A 3 -8.39 -4.51 -12.02
N ASP A 4 -8.34 -5.35 -13.05
CA ASP A 4 -9.28 -5.30 -14.19
C ASP A 4 -10.73 -5.52 -13.76
N ASP A 5 -10.96 -6.29 -12.69
CA ASP A 5 -12.29 -6.49 -12.11
C ASP A 5 -12.64 -5.47 -11.02
N ASN A 6 -11.98 -4.32 -11.07
CA ASN A 6 -12.30 -3.14 -10.26
C ASN A 6 -12.18 -3.37 -8.75
N GLN A 7 -11.08 -3.99 -8.35
CA GLN A 7 -10.72 -4.18 -6.94
C GLN A 7 -9.45 -3.41 -6.61
N VAL A 8 -9.35 -2.90 -5.39
CA VAL A 8 -8.19 -2.14 -4.91
C VAL A 8 -7.30 -3.04 -4.07
N LEU A 9 -6.01 -3.08 -4.42
CA LEU A 9 -5.02 -3.82 -3.64
C LEU A 9 -4.59 -2.98 -2.43
N VAL A 10 -4.70 -3.57 -1.26
CA VAL A 10 -4.22 -2.98 0.00
C VAL A 10 -3.25 -3.93 0.70
N SER A 11 -2.38 -3.35 1.52
CA SER A 11 -1.49 -4.08 2.42
C SER A 11 -1.99 -3.92 3.85
N ASP A 12 -2.25 -5.04 4.52
CA ASP A 12 -2.57 -5.06 5.94
C ASP A 12 -1.26 -5.32 6.70
N GLU A 13 -0.83 -4.38 7.52
CA GLU A 13 0.48 -4.39 8.16
C GLU A 13 0.35 -4.39 9.67
N TYR A 14 1.21 -5.16 10.33
CA TYR A 14 1.35 -5.19 11.77
C TYR A 14 2.75 -4.68 12.09
N ILE A 15 2.82 -3.47 12.68
CA ILE A 15 4.09 -2.74 12.88
C ILE A 15 4.15 -2.27 14.32
N ARG A 16 5.14 -2.75 15.08
CA ARG A 16 5.43 -2.29 16.45
C ARG A 16 4.19 -2.21 17.34
N GLY A 17 3.34 -3.24 17.28
CA GLY A 17 2.12 -3.33 18.08
C GLY A 17 0.89 -2.65 17.49
N GLY A 18 0.98 -2.00 16.33
CA GLY A 18 -0.13 -1.32 15.66
C GLY A 18 -0.54 -1.99 14.35
N TYR A 19 -1.82 -1.93 14.04
CA TYR A 19 -2.40 -2.47 12.81
C TYR A 19 -2.72 -1.34 11.85
N TYR A 20 -2.26 -1.47 10.60
CA TYR A 20 -2.41 -0.44 9.56
C TYR A 20 -2.82 -1.09 8.25
N THR A 21 -3.84 -0.56 7.60
CA THR A 21 -4.14 -0.88 6.20
C THR A 21 -3.68 0.27 5.34
N LYS A 22 -2.81 -0.02 4.37
CA LYS A 22 -2.15 0.99 3.55
C LYS A 22 -2.16 0.59 2.08
N PHE A 23 -1.92 1.56 1.20
CA PHE A 23 -1.55 1.23 -0.17
C PHE A 23 -0.13 0.65 -0.21
N PRO A 24 0.12 -0.38 -1.04
CA PRO A 24 1.48 -0.92 -1.20
C PRO A 24 2.45 0.14 -1.71
N GLY A 25 3.67 0.08 -1.22
CA GLY A 25 4.74 0.99 -1.61
C GLY A 25 5.86 0.96 -0.58
N GLY A 26 6.76 1.91 -0.65
CA GLY A 26 7.88 1.99 0.28
C GLY A 26 8.70 3.25 0.12
N GLY A 27 9.81 3.32 0.84
CA GLY A 27 10.68 4.48 0.89
C GLY A 27 11.57 4.63 -0.33
N LEU A 28 11.69 5.87 -0.80
CA LEU A 28 12.60 6.21 -1.89
C LEU A 28 14.05 6.03 -1.45
N GLU A 29 14.84 5.36 -2.28
CA GLU A 29 16.26 5.15 -2.05
C GLU A 29 17.08 6.08 -2.94
N PHE A 30 18.28 6.42 -2.48
CA PHE A 30 19.20 7.21 -3.28
C PHE A 30 19.55 6.47 -4.59
N GLY A 31 19.49 7.20 -5.69
CA GLY A 31 19.81 6.66 -7.01
C GLY A 31 18.62 6.16 -7.81
N GLU A 32 17.40 6.25 -7.27
CA GLU A 32 16.20 5.85 -8.00
C GLU A 32 15.18 7.00 -8.09
N GLY A 33 14.40 7.01 -9.16
CA GLY A 33 13.25 7.88 -9.28
C GLY A 33 12.03 7.28 -8.59
N THR A 34 10.95 8.06 -8.48
CA THR A 34 9.74 7.63 -7.76
C THR A 34 9.06 6.44 -8.43
N ARG A 35 9.06 6.38 -9.77
CA ARG A 35 8.47 5.25 -10.51
C ARG A 35 9.30 3.98 -10.36
N GLU A 36 10.62 4.10 -10.42
CA GLU A 36 11.54 2.98 -10.20
C GLU A 36 11.41 2.43 -8.78
N CYS A 37 11.29 3.33 -7.79
CA CYS A 37 11.06 2.97 -6.39
C CYS A 37 9.82 2.09 -6.26
N LEU A 38 8.70 2.51 -6.83
CA LEU A 38 7.44 1.78 -6.71
C LEU A 38 7.53 0.41 -7.39
N ALA A 39 8.12 0.33 -8.57
CA ALA A 39 8.32 -0.95 -9.26
C ALA A 39 9.22 -1.89 -8.44
N ARG A 40 10.29 -1.37 -7.84
CA ARG A 40 11.18 -2.14 -6.96
C ARG A 40 10.43 -2.68 -5.75
N GLU A 41 9.64 -1.86 -5.09
CA GLU A 41 8.87 -2.28 -3.91
C GLU A 41 7.88 -3.40 -4.24
N PHE A 42 7.19 -3.34 -5.38
CA PHE A 42 6.32 -4.43 -5.81
C PHE A 42 7.09 -5.73 -6.07
N MET A 43 8.30 -5.65 -6.62
CA MET A 43 9.13 -6.83 -6.79
C MET A 43 9.59 -7.42 -5.45
N GLU A 44 10.02 -6.58 -4.51
CA GLU A 44 10.47 -7.03 -3.19
C GLU A 44 9.36 -7.64 -2.36
N GLU A 45 8.19 -7.00 -2.34
CA GLU A 45 7.09 -7.41 -1.46
C GLU A 45 6.21 -8.50 -2.05
N MET A 46 6.02 -8.50 -3.36
CA MET A 46 5.05 -9.38 -4.02
C MET A 46 5.64 -10.23 -5.14
N ASN A 47 6.91 -10.05 -5.46
CA ASN A 47 7.52 -10.66 -6.66
C ASN A 47 6.66 -10.43 -7.90
N LEU A 48 6.14 -9.22 -8.05
CA LEU A 48 5.19 -8.85 -9.08
C LEU A 48 5.76 -7.76 -9.98
N PRO A 49 6.01 -8.03 -11.26
CA PRO A 49 6.33 -6.98 -12.23
C PRO A 49 5.11 -6.10 -12.46
N VAL A 50 5.33 -4.79 -12.48
CA VAL A 50 4.25 -3.81 -12.65
C VAL A 50 4.66 -2.73 -13.65
N ARG A 51 3.65 -2.09 -14.24
CA ARG A 51 3.81 -0.84 -14.97
C ARG A 51 3.26 0.27 -14.09
N VAL A 52 4.08 1.27 -13.81
CA VAL A 52 3.68 2.46 -13.07
C VAL A 52 3.03 3.42 -14.06
N GLY A 53 1.80 3.74 -13.82
CA GLY A 53 0.96 4.53 -14.71
C GLY A 53 0.87 5.99 -14.32
N GLU A 54 -0.32 6.54 -14.40
CA GLU A 54 -0.57 7.96 -14.18
C GLU A 54 -0.36 8.36 -12.72
N HIS A 55 0.17 9.58 -12.53
CA HIS A 55 0.29 10.20 -11.22
C HIS A 55 -1.10 10.54 -10.68
N LEU A 56 -1.36 10.19 -9.42
CA LEU A 56 -2.64 10.45 -8.77
C LEU A 56 -2.59 11.61 -7.78
N TYR A 57 -1.55 11.65 -6.94
CA TYR A 57 -1.48 12.63 -5.86
C TYR A 57 -0.07 12.72 -5.29
N THR A 58 0.32 13.93 -4.88
CA THR A 58 1.49 14.18 -4.05
C THR A 58 1.02 14.98 -2.85
N THR A 59 1.43 14.58 -1.65
CA THR A 59 1.05 15.25 -0.40
C THR A 59 1.36 16.75 -0.47
N ASP A 60 0.38 17.58 -0.17
CA ASP A 60 0.51 19.04 -0.20
C ASP A 60 0.15 19.69 1.14
N PHE A 61 0.09 18.91 2.21
CA PHE A 61 -0.16 19.40 3.57
C PHE A 61 0.85 18.77 4.53
N PHE A 62 0.99 19.36 5.71
CA PHE A 62 1.88 18.82 6.74
C PHE A 62 1.31 17.52 7.31
N GLN A 63 2.13 16.46 7.30
CA GLN A 63 1.83 15.20 7.95
C GLN A 63 3.06 14.72 8.72
N MET A 64 2.95 14.66 10.04
CA MET A 64 3.98 14.03 10.86
C MET A 64 3.97 12.52 10.63
N SER A 65 5.16 11.90 10.64
CA SER A 65 5.28 10.44 10.54
C SER A 65 4.54 9.76 11.70
N ALA A 66 3.83 8.67 11.39
CA ALA A 66 3.20 7.84 12.42
C ALA A 66 4.23 7.09 13.28
N PHE A 67 5.48 6.99 12.83
CA PHE A 67 6.52 6.16 13.45
C PHE A 67 7.67 6.98 14.04
N ASN A 68 7.82 8.25 13.70
CA ASN A 68 8.87 9.10 14.21
C ASN A 68 8.38 10.55 14.27
N PRO A 69 8.20 11.12 15.50
CA PRO A 69 7.65 12.47 15.66
C PRO A 69 8.59 13.59 15.17
N ASP A 70 9.85 13.26 14.86
CA ASP A 70 10.81 14.24 14.33
C ASP A 70 10.83 14.27 12.81
N HIS A 71 10.03 13.41 12.15
CA HIS A 71 9.95 13.31 10.69
C HIS A 71 8.58 13.72 10.18
N GLN A 72 8.57 14.31 8.99
CA GLN A 72 7.34 14.54 8.25
C GLN A 72 7.34 13.69 6.99
N ILE A 73 6.16 13.42 6.46
CA ILE A 73 5.98 12.54 5.31
C ILE A 73 5.46 13.34 4.12
N VAL A 74 6.11 13.14 2.98
CA VAL A 74 5.58 13.51 1.66
C VAL A 74 5.43 12.20 0.89
N SER A 75 4.22 11.88 0.49
CA SER A 75 3.92 10.65 -0.24
C SER A 75 3.48 10.95 -1.66
N ILE A 76 3.93 10.13 -2.60
CA ILE A 76 3.66 10.29 -4.03
C ILE A 76 2.94 9.03 -4.50
N TYR A 77 1.77 9.19 -5.12
CA TYR A 77 0.90 8.08 -5.49
C TYR A 77 0.73 8.00 -6.99
N TYR A 78 0.84 6.78 -7.49
CA TYR A 78 0.63 6.44 -8.90
C TYR A 78 -0.37 5.32 -9.03
N ARG A 79 -1.12 5.32 -10.11
CA ARG A 79 -1.83 4.13 -10.51
C ARG A 79 -0.82 3.07 -10.98
N VAL A 80 -1.03 1.81 -10.58
CA VAL A 80 -0.13 0.70 -10.90
C VAL A 80 -0.93 -0.39 -11.60
N TYR A 81 -0.35 -0.92 -12.68
CA TYR A 81 -0.94 -1.99 -13.49
C TYR A 81 -0.08 -3.25 -13.36
N PRO A 82 -0.65 -4.39 -12.95
CA PRO A 82 0.11 -5.64 -12.89
C PRO A 82 0.42 -6.15 -14.30
N LEU A 83 1.64 -6.61 -14.51
CA LEU A 83 2.06 -7.22 -15.78
C LEU A 83 1.90 -8.74 -15.78
N GLU A 84 1.66 -9.31 -14.61
CA GLU A 84 1.43 -10.74 -14.40
C GLU A 84 0.32 -10.93 -13.37
N GLU A 85 -0.12 -12.16 -13.19
CA GLU A 85 -1.07 -12.50 -12.14
C GLU A 85 -0.43 -12.34 -10.75
N ILE A 86 -1.20 -11.85 -9.78
CA ILE A 86 -0.77 -11.74 -8.39
C ILE A 86 -0.60 -13.15 -7.82
N LYS A 87 0.59 -13.47 -7.30
CA LYS A 87 0.95 -14.82 -6.82
C LYS A 87 0.98 -14.94 -5.30
N VAL A 88 1.12 -13.83 -4.58
CA VAL A 88 1.09 -13.86 -3.10
C VAL A 88 -0.32 -14.21 -2.63
N PRO A 89 -0.46 -14.84 -1.45
CA PRO A 89 -1.79 -15.09 -0.90
C PRO A 89 -2.57 -13.80 -0.73
N LEU A 90 -3.82 -13.81 -1.18
CA LEU A 90 -4.76 -12.70 -1.00
C LEU A 90 -5.78 -13.11 0.05
N ARG A 91 -5.91 -12.30 1.09
CA ARG A 91 -6.80 -12.59 2.23
C ARG A 91 -8.20 -12.03 1.99
N ASP A 92 -9.18 -12.65 2.63
CA ASP A 92 -10.58 -12.19 2.58
C ASP A 92 -10.92 -11.24 3.72
N ARG A 93 -10.09 -11.23 4.77
CA ARG A 93 -10.31 -10.42 5.98
C ARG A 93 -9.09 -9.58 6.29
N PRO A 94 -9.29 -8.39 6.90
CA PRO A 94 -8.16 -7.57 7.34
C PRO A 94 -7.30 -8.32 8.36
N PHE A 95 -5.98 -8.12 8.25
CA PHE A 95 -4.99 -8.61 9.23
C PHE A 95 -5.02 -10.12 9.46
N ASP A 96 -5.32 -10.88 8.42
CA ASP A 96 -5.38 -12.33 8.47
C ASP A 96 -4.00 -12.93 8.16
N PHE A 97 -3.07 -12.78 9.11
CA PHE A 97 -1.69 -13.25 8.96
C PHE A 97 -1.59 -14.76 9.17
N ASP A 98 -0.77 -15.42 8.35
CA ASP A 98 -0.45 -16.82 8.57
C ASP A 98 0.69 -17.00 9.59
N GLU A 99 1.02 -18.24 9.92
CA GLU A 99 2.05 -18.55 10.92
C GLU A 99 3.43 -18.01 10.54
N GLN A 100 3.78 -18.05 9.25
CA GLN A 100 5.07 -17.55 8.77
C GLN A 100 5.14 -16.02 8.88
N GLN A 101 4.06 -15.33 8.56
CA GLN A 101 3.97 -13.88 8.69
C GLN A 101 4.06 -13.45 10.16
N LEU A 102 3.39 -14.17 11.05
CA LEU A 102 3.48 -13.91 12.49
C LEU A 102 4.87 -14.20 13.05
N ALA A 103 5.56 -15.21 12.53
CA ALA A 103 6.95 -15.49 12.90
C ALA A 103 7.90 -14.35 12.47
N VAL A 104 7.69 -13.78 11.28
CA VAL A 104 8.42 -12.60 10.80
C VAL A 104 8.20 -11.42 11.77
N TYR A 105 6.97 -11.22 12.21
CA TYR A 105 6.65 -10.17 13.17
C TYR A 105 7.40 -10.35 14.51
N GLN A 106 7.46 -11.57 15.02
CA GLN A 106 8.18 -11.86 16.27
C GLN A 106 9.66 -11.47 16.17
N GLU A 107 10.27 -11.65 15.01
CA GLU A 107 11.67 -11.35 14.77
C GLU A 107 11.91 -9.87 14.45
N LYS A 108 11.13 -9.30 13.54
CA LYS A 108 11.38 -7.97 12.96
C LYS A 108 10.47 -6.87 13.51
N ARG A 109 9.42 -7.21 14.22
CA ARG A 109 8.37 -6.32 14.73
C ARG A 109 7.59 -5.64 13.60
N GLU A 110 7.63 -6.21 12.40
CA GLU A 110 6.83 -5.81 11.24
C GLU A 110 6.51 -7.03 10.39
N THR A 111 5.30 -7.06 9.87
CA THR A 111 4.87 -8.05 8.88
C THR A 111 3.73 -7.49 8.06
N GLU A 112 3.42 -8.12 6.94
CA GLU A 112 2.34 -7.69 6.07
C GLU A 112 1.67 -8.86 5.37
N THR A 113 0.43 -8.65 4.97
CA THR A 113 -0.32 -9.53 4.08
C THR A 113 -1.17 -8.67 3.16
N PHE A 114 -1.69 -9.24 2.09
CA PHE A 114 -2.37 -8.48 1.04
C PHE A 114 -3.82 -8.90 0.88
N ARG A 115 -4.63 -7.95 0.44
CA ARG A 115 -6.06 -8.13 0.28
C ARG A 115 -6.57 -7.28 -0.88
N LEU A 116 -7.56 -7.78 -1.62
CA LEU A 116 -8.28 -7.00 -2.62
C LEU A 116 -9.62 -6.56 -2.03
N VAL A 117 -9.92 -5.27 -2.17
CA VAL A 117 -11.19 -4.69 -1.70
C VAL A 117 -11.99 -4.25 -2.94
N PRO A 118 -13.22 -4.74 -3.14
CA PRO A 118 -14.04 -4.26 -4.24
C PRO A 118 -14.22 -2.74 -4.20
N MET A 119 -14.13 -2.08 -5.35
CA MET A 119 -14.23 -0.62 -5.42
C MET A 119 -15.51 -0.09 -4.77
N GLU A 120 -16.62 -0.79 -4.91
CA GLU A 120 -17.90 -0.41 -4.33
C GLU A 120 -17.91 -0.41 -2.80
N GLU A 121 -17.04 -1.21 -2.18
CA GLU A 121 -16.91 -1.29 -0.72
C GLU A 121 -15.77 -0.41 -0.19
N PHE A 122 -14.85 0.01 -1.08
CA PHE A 122 -13.67 0.76 -0.72
C PHE A 122 -14.03 2.21 -0.40
N ASN A 123 -13.57 2.71 0.76
CA ASN A 123 -13.82 4.07 1.22
C ASN A 123 -12.70 4.52 2.17
N ALA A 124 -12.75 5.76 2.65
CA ALA A 124 -11.71 6.30 3.54
C ALA A 124 -11.53 5.49 4.82
N GLY A 125 -12.58 4.79 5.28
CA GLY A 125 -12.50 3.87 6.43
C GLY A 125 -11.75 2.57 6.14
N SER A 126 -11.47 2.27 4.86
CA SER A 126 -10.74 1.07 4.46
C SER A 126 -9.23 1.18 4.72
N VAL A 127 -8.71 2.39 4.88
CA VAL A 127 -7.28 2.65 5.10
C VAL A 127 -7.08 3.43 6.39
N THR A 128 -5.88 3.33 6.96
CA THR A 128 -5.61 3.82 8.32
C THR A 128 -5.03 5.22 8.36
N LEU A 129 -4.10 5.54 7.46
CA LEU A 129 -3.31 6.77 7.56
C LEU A 129 -3.98 7.96 6.86
N PRO A 130 -3.80 9.18 7.37
CA PRO A 130 -4.50 10.37 6.84
C PRO A 130 -4.26 10.64 5.36
N ILE A 131 -3.03 10.48 4.88
CA ILE A 131 -2.71 10.71 3.45
C ILE A 131 -3.41 9.68 2.58
N ASP A 132 -3.40 8.41 2.99
CA ASP A 132 -4.10 7.34 2.26
C ASP A 132 -5.60 7.60 2.17
N LYS A 133 -6.20 8.20 3.20
CA LYS A 133 -7.62 8.57 3.18
C LYS A 133 -7.92 9.63 2.11
N VAL A 134 -7.03 10.61 1.97
CA VAL A 134 -7.14 11.63 0.90
C VAL A 134 -7.08 10.97 -0.48
N VAL A 135 -6.11 10.07 -0.67
CA VAL A 135 -5.95 9.33 -1.94
C VAL A 135 -7.17 8.45 -2.22
N THR A 136 -7.74 7.84 -1.20
CA THR A 136 -8.96 7.02 -1.35
C THR A 136 -10.11 7.83 -1.93
N GLU A 137 -10.32 9.06 -1.47
CA GLU A 137 -11.36 9.94 -2.01
C GLU A 137 -11.09 10.29 -3.48
N ILE A 138 -9.83 10.54 -3.84
CA ILE A 138 -9.43 10.80 -5.23
C ILE A 138 -9.71 9.57 -6.10
N VAL A 139 -9.32 8.38 -5.64
CA VAL A 139 -9.53 7.12 -6.35
C VAL A 139 -11.03 6.87 -6.57
N LYS A 140 -11.84 7.07 -5.55
CA LYS A 140 -13.30 6.92 -5.64
C LYS A 140 -13.89 7.89 -6.67
N SER A 141 -13.42 9.11 -6.68
CA SER A 141 -13.86 10.12 -7.65
C SER A 141 -13.51 9.77 -9.09
N MET A 142 -12.33 9.16 -9.32
CA MET A 142 -11.83 8.89 -10.67
C MET A 142 -12.26 7.52 -11.22
N TYR A 143 -12.44 6.52 -10.38
CA TYR A 143 -12.56 5.12 -10.82
C TYR A 143 -13.82 4.39 -10.34
N SER A 144 -14.65 5.04 -9.54
CA SER A 144 -15.90 4.39 -9.11
C SER A 144 -17.12 4.83 -9.90
#